data_11cfb0145f8b771f40b489f1413b4b65
#
_entry.id   11cfb0145f8b771f40b489f1413b4b65
#
_cell.length_a   1.000
_cell.length_b   1.000
_cell.length_c   1.000
_cell.angle_alpha   90.00
_cell.angle_beta   90.00
_cell.angle_gamma   90.00
#
_symmetry.space_group_name_H-M   'P 1'
#
loop_
_entity.id
_entity.type
_entity.pdbx_description
1 polymer ?
#
loop_
_entity_poly.entity_id
_entity_poly.type
_entity_poly.pdbx_seq_one_letter_code
_entity_poly.pdbx_strand_id
1 'polypeptide(L)'
;DALRDYVDMGNAKYGIYTDKIYQSIFREKAKEYRQILKLSDNKKVRDTFYSEILTLIASYECGLADMIKQQSESLGHKLNNWEMADLFKAFESLPLWKPLIIQARTKMASRDMALREAFHYQLEEYIKPLSGEEYEKFLGAAGDELEKLMAENKDVLRRLKESE
;
A
#
# COMPACT_ATOMS: atom_id res chain seq x y z
N ASP A 1 6.79 -10.51 -21.76
CA ASP A 1 6.27 -10.27 -20.39
C ASP A 1 6.48 -11.56 -19.58
N ALA A 2 7.36 -11.50 -18.56
CA ALA A 2 7.76 -12.67 -17.77
C ALA A 2 6.58 -13.41 -17.13
N LEU A 3 5.60 -12.67 -16.61
CA LEU A 3 4.39 -13.28 -16.02
C LEU A 3 3.58 -14.08 -17.04
N ARG A 4 3.50 -13.59 -18.27
CA ARG A 4 2.79 -14.30 -19.36
C ARG A 4 3.54 -15.56 -19.80
N ASP A 5 4.85 -15.44 -19.94
CA ASP A 5 5.67 -16.42 -20.63
C ASP A 5 6.11 -17.54 -19.72
N TYR A 6 6.36 -17.24 -18.42
CA TYR A 6 6.98 -18.14 -17.44
C TYR A 6 6.14 -18.48 -16.22
N VAL A 7 4.90 -17.97 -16.10
CA VAL A 7 4.06 -18.20 -14.92
C VAL A 7 2.72 -18.85 -15.31
N ASP A 8 2.44 -20.00 -14.75
CA ASP A 8 1.18 -20.74 -14.92
C ASP A 8 0.14 -20.34 -13.86
N MET A 9 -0.39 -19.15 -14.05
CA MET A 9 -1.47 -18.56 -13.25
C MET A 9 -2.43 -17.82 -14.19
N GLY A 10 -3.71 -17.77 -13.86
CA GLY A 10 -4.69 -17.02 -14.62
C GLY A 10 -4.38 -15.51 -14.72
N ASN A 11 -5.24 -14.74 -15.38
CA ASN A 11 -5.03 -13.30 -15.61
C ASN A 11 -4.94 -12.47 -14.32
N ALA A 12 -5.44 -12.97 -13.20
CA ALA A 12 -5.31 -12.32 -11.89
C ALA A 12 -3.85 -12.10 -11.46
N LYS A 13 -2.89 -12.86 -12.01
CA LYS A 13 -1.45 -12.71 -11.70
C LYS A 13 -0.93 -11.29 -11.86
N TYR A 14 -1.38 -10.56 -12.88
CA TYR A 14 -0.93 -9.19 -13.12
C TYR A 14 -1.31 -8.25 -11.98
N GLY A 15 -2.56 -8.29 -11.52
CA GLY A 15 -3.02 -7.52 -10.37
C GLY A 15 -2.34 -7.94 -9.07
N ILE A 16 -2.23 -9.25 -8.83
CA ILE A 16 -1.60 -9.81 -7.62
C ILE A 16 -0.15 -9.34 -7.49
N TYR A 17 0.65 -9.45 -8.55
CA TYR A 17 2.08 -9.08 -8.47
C TYR A 17 2.30 -7.58 -8.52
N THR A 18 1.44 -6.80 -9.18
CA THR A 18 1.43 -5.34 -9.04
C THR A 18 1.21 -4.96 -7.58
N ASP A 19 0.18 -5.50 -6.94
CA ASP A 19 -0.11 -5.21 -5.52
C ASP A 19 1.02 -5.66 -4.59
N LYS A 20 1.61 -6.85 -4.83
CA LYS A 20 2.76 -7.34 -4.05
C LYS A 20 3.97 -6.41 -4.15
N ILE A 21 4.29 -5.91 -5.35
CA ILE A 21 5.38 -4.94 -5.55
C ILE A 21 5.09 -3.65 -4.79
N TYR A 22 3.87 -3.12 -4.87
CA TYR A 22 3.48 -1.94 -4.12
C TYR A 22 3.55 -2.15 -2.60
N GLN A 23 3.06 -3.29 -2.11
CA GLN A 23 3.17 -3.64 -0.69
C GLN A 23 4.62 -3.78 -0.23
N SER A 24 5.48 -4.41 -1.03
CA SER A 24 6.91 -4.55 -0.72
C SER A 24 7.61 -3.18 -0.64
N ILE A 25 7.31 -2.26 -1.57
CA ILE A 25 7.95 -0.93 -1.62
C ILE A 25 7.28 0.05 -0.63
N PHE A 26 5.95 0.15 -0.62
CA PHE A 26 5.20 1.19 0.10
C PHE A 26 4.43 0.70 1.32
N ARG A 27 4.32 -0.61 1.56
CA ARG A 27 3.47 -1.27 2.56
C ARG A 27 1.97 -1.14 2.30
N GLU A 28 1.57 -0.69 1.13
CA GLU A 28 0.20 -0.42 0.73
C GLU A 28 -0.05 -0.98 -0.67
N LYS A 29 -1.28 -1.43 -0.93
CA LYS A 29 -1.71 -1.82 -2.28
C LYS A 29 -1.95 -0.58 -3.14
N ALA A 30 -1.90 -0.74 -4.45
CA ALA A 30 -2.21 0.35 -5.38
C ALA A 30 -3.59 0.99 -5.12
N LYS A 31 -4.59 0.18 -4.78
CA LYS A 31 -5.95 0.65 -4.46
C LYS A 31 -5.98 1.50 -3.18
N GLU A 32 -5.29 1.06 -2.13
CA GLU A 32 -5.19 1.77 -0.84
C GLU A 32 -4.49 3.13 -1.04
N TYR A 33 -3.39 3.12 -1.78
CA TYR A 33 -2.65 4.34 -2.11
C TYR A 33 -3.50 5.34 -2.88
N ARG A 34 -4.31 4.85 -3.83
CA ARG A 34 -5.27 5.67 -4.58
C ARG A 34 -6.32 6.33 -3.67
N GLN A 35 -6.80 5.61 -2.66
CA GLN A 35 -7.76 6.14 -1.68
C GLN A 35 -7.14 7.20 -0.79
N ILE A 36 -5.91 6.99 -0.31
CA ILE A 36 -5.16 7.95 0.51
C ILE A 36 -4.96 9.27 -0.25
N LEU A 37 -4.61 9.20 -1.54
CA LEU A 37 -4.40 10.37 -2.39
C LEU A 37 -5.69 10.96 -2.97
N LYS A 38 -6.85 10.37 -2.69
CA LYS A 38 -8.16 10.79 -3.25
C LYS A 38 -8.12 10.97 -4.77
N LEU A 39 -7.44 10.06 -5.48
CA LEU A 39 -7.30 10.13 -6.93
C LEU A 39 -8.63 9.84 -7.63
N SER A 40 -8.95 10.67 -8.63
CA SER A 40 -10.06 10.43 -9.56
C SER A 40 -9.82 9.15 -10.39
N ASP A 41 -10.91 8.55 -10.90
CA ASP A 41 -10.86 7.25 -11.57
C ASP A 41 -10.01 7.20 -12.84
N ASN A 42 -9.83 8.33 -13.49
CA ASN A 42 -9.02 8.48 -14.70
C ASN A 42 -7.51 8.67 -14.45
N LYS A 43 -7.08 8.88 -13.18
CA LYS A 43 -5.66 9.04 -12.84
C LYS A 43 -5.05 7.75 -12.36
N LYS A 44 -3.86 7.42 -12.84
CA LYS A 44 -3.08 6.27 -12.36
C LYS A 44 -2.23 6.67 -11.16
N VAL A 45 -2.06 5.77 -10.20
CA VAL A 45 -1.21 5.99 -9.03
C VAL A 45 0.23 6.31 -9.45
N ARG A 46 0.75 5.66 -10.48
CA ARG A 46 2.10 5.89 -11.03
C ARG A 46 2.32 7.33 -11.50
N ASP A 47 1.28 8.00 -12.01
CA ASP A 47 1.38 9.38 -12.49
C ASP A 47 1.64 10.39 -11.36
N THR A 48 1.51 9.97 -10.11
CA THR A 48 1.75 10.78 -8.92
C THR A 48 3.13 10.58 -8.32
N PHE A 49 3.94 9.66 -8.84
CA PHE A 49 5.24 9.33 -8.27
C PHE A 49 6.35 10.20 -8.84
N TYR A 50 7.37 10.43 -8.03
CA TYR A 50 8.62 11.01 -8.49
C TYR A 50 9.35 10.08 -9.46
N SER A 51 10.16 10.63 -10.36
CA SER A 51 10.91 9.88 -11.36
C SER A 51 11.80 8.79 -10.75
N GLU A 52 12.41 9.07 -9.60
CA GLU A 52 13.28 8.12 -8.90
C GLU A 52 12.48 6.94 -8.34
N ILE A 53 11.24 7.19 -7.92
CA ILE A 53 10.35 6.15 -7.44
C ILE A 53 9.90 5.26 -8.61
N LEU A 54 9.58 5.87 -9.76
CA LEU A 54 9.26 5.12 -10.97
C LEU A 54 10.45 4.27 -11.43
N THR A 55 11.67 4.81 -11.33
CA THR A 55 12.90 4.06 -11.65
C THR A 55 13.09 2.88 -10.70
N LEU A 56 12.85 3.06 -9.39
CA LEU A 56 12.91 1.96 -8.44
C LEU A 56 11.89 0.86 -8.78
N ILE A 57 10.64 1.23 -9.06
CA ILE A 57 9.59 0.27 -9.43
C ILE A 57 10.00 -0.50 -10.69
N ALA A 58 10.47 0.21 -11.71
CA ALA A 58 10.92 -0.42 -12.95
C ALA A 58 12.09 -1.38 -12.75
N SER A 59 13.08 -1.00 -11.92
CA SER A 59 14.22 -1.85 -11.56
C SER A 59 13.76 -3.09 -10.79
N TYR A 60 12.82 -2.92 -9.88
CA TYR A 60 12.22 -4.01 -9.11
C TYR A 60 11.45 -4.98 -10.01
N GLU A 61 10.65 -4.46 -10.93
CA GLU A 61 9.91 -5.25 -11.93
C GLU A 61 10.86 -6.00 -12.88
N CYS A 62 11.93 -5.37 -13.35
CA CYS A 62 12.94 -6.02 -14.18
C CYS A 62 13.68 -7.14 -13.45
N GLY A 63 14.18 -6.87 -12.24
CA GLY A 63 14.88 -7.88 -11.45
C GLY A 63 14.00 -9.08 -11.11
N LEU A 64 12.73 -8.84 -10.77
CA LEU A 64 11.76 -9.91 -10.54
C LEU A 64 11.50 -10.71 -11.83
N ALA A 65 11.37 -10.06 -12.97
CA ALA A 65 11.17 -10.70 -14.27
C ALA A 65 12.34 -11.61 -14.65
N ASP A 66 13.57 -11.16 -14.40
CA ASP A 66 14.78 -11.96 -14.64
C ASP A 66 14.84 -13.19 -13.73
N MET A 67 14.51 -13.05 -12.44
CA MET A 67 14.45 -14.20 -11.52
C MET A 67 13.36 -15.19 -11.91
N ILE A 68 12.18 -14.73 -12.32
CA ILE A 68 11.10 -15.58 -12.80
C ILE A 68 11.56 -16.41 -14.00
N LYS A 69 12.19 -15.77 -14.99
CA LYS A 69 12.72 -16.44 -16.16
C LYS A 69 13.75 -17.51 -15.78
N GLN A 70 14.78 -17.15 -15.02
CA GLN A 70 15.84 -18.05 -14.59
C GLN A 70 15.29 -19.27 -13.81
N GLN A 71 14.35 -19.04 -12.89
CA GLN A 71 13.75 -20.11 -12.11
C GLN A 71 12.92 -21.06 -12.98
N SER A 72 12.11 -20.53 -13.90
CA SER A 72 11.32 -21.32 -14.84
C SER A 72 12.20 -22.14 -15.78
N GLU A 73 13.25 -21.55 -16.30
CA GLU A 73 14.22 -22.25 -17.17
C GLU A 73 14.96 -23.36 -16.39
N SER A 74 15.35 -23.12 -15.14
CA SER A 74 15.99 -24.09 -14.27
C SER A 74 15.11 -25.29 -13.95
N LEU A 75 13.80 -25.05 -13.73
CA LEU A 75 12.84 -26.09 -13.42
C LEU A 75 12.29 -26.80 -14.68
N GLY A 76 12.44 -26.20 -15.87
CA GLY A 76 11.94 -26.74 -17.13
C GLY A 76 10.41 -26.64 -17.30
N HIS A 77 9.73 -25.84 -16.46
CA HIS A 77 8.29 -25.61 -16.54
C HIS A 77 7.92 -24.17 -16.07
N LYS A 78 6.70 -23.73 -16.39
CA LYS A 78 6.17 -22.46 -15.90
C LYS A 78 5.91 -22.55 -14.40
N LEU A 79 6.26 -21.47 -13.70
CA LEU A 79 6.11 -21.40 -12.24
C LEU A 79 4.64 -21.39 -11.83
N ASN A 80 4.30 -22.25 -10.89
CA ASN A 80 2.98 -22.25 -10.26
C ASN A 80 2.87 -21.21 -9.13
N ASN A 81 1.70 -21.12 -8.48
CA ASN A 81 1.44 -20.14 -7.45
C ASN A 81 2.39 -20.24 -6.23
N TRP A 82 2.74 -21.46 -5.82
CA TRP A 82 3.63 -21.69 -4.67
C TRP A 82 5.07 -21.30 -4.99
N GLU A 83 5.57 -21.76 -6.13
CA GLU A 83 6.91 -21.42 -6.61
C GLU A 83 7.09 -19.92 -6.79
N MET A 84 6.05 -19.24 -7.32
CA MET A 84 6.05 -17.80 -7.44
C MET A 84 6.01 -17.07 -6.09
N ALA A 85 5.30 -17.62 -5.11
CA ALA A 85 5.26 -17.02 -3.76
C ALA A 85 6.63 -17.11 -3.07
N ASP A 86 7.29 -18.27 -3.16
CA ASP A 86 8.63 -18.49 -2.60
C ASP A 86 9.68 -17.64 -3.32
N LEU A 87 9.63 -17.58 -4.65
CA LEU A 87 10.52 -16.73 -5.45
C LEU A 87 10.36 -15.25 -5.08
N PHE A 88 9.12 -14.76 -4.96
CA PHE A 88 8.88 -13.38 -4.60
C PHE A 88 9.41 -13.06 -3.20
N LYS A 89 9.21 -13.94 -2.23
CA LYS A 89 9.74 -13.80 -0.87
C LYS A 89 11.27 -13.76 -0.85
N ALA A 90 11.93 -14.60 -1.63
CA ALA A 90 13.37 -14.59 -1.79
C ALA A 90 13.85 -13.28 -2.43
N PHE A 91 13.17 -12.82 -3.48
CA PHE A 91 13.48 -11.59 -4.20
C PHE A 91 13.35 -10.34 -3.32
N GLU A 92 12.23 -10.19 -2.58
CA GLU A 92 12.03 -9.03 -1.71
C GLU A 92 13.01 -8.96 -0.53
N SER A 93 13.57 -10.11 -0.13
CA SER A 93 14.56 -10.20 0.96
C SER A 93 15.98 -9.86 0.53
N LEU A 94 16.26 -9.64 -0.76
CA LEU A 94 17.59 -9.28 -1.23
C LEU A 94 18.09 -7.98 -0.58
N PRO A 95 19.30 -7.97 -0.02
CA PRO A 95 19.85 -6.81 0.71
C PRO A 95 19.88 -5.51 -0.09
N LEU A 96 19.99 -5.62 -1.39
CA LEU A 96 20.00 -4.53 -2.37
C LEU A 96 18.77 -3.63 -2.25
N TRP A 97 17.58 -4.19 -1.99
CA TRP A 97 16.33 -3.44 -1.99
C TRP A 97 16.13 -2.58 -0.73
N LYS A 98 16.64 -3.02 0.41
CA LYS A 98 16.39 -2.38 1.70
C LYS A 98 16.72 -0.88 1.73
N PRO A 99 17.92 -0.41 1.33
CA PRO A 99 18.25 1.01 1.35
C PRO A 99 17.40 1.82 0.35
N LEU A 100 17.16 1.27 -0.84
CA LEU A 100 16.37 1.93 -1.88
C LEU A 100 14.90 2.11 -1.47
N ILE A 101 14.32 1.08 -0.86
CA ILE A 101 12.95 1.11 -0.35
C ILE A 101 12.81 2.10 0.81
N ILE A 102 13.77 2.15 1.73
CA ILE A 102 13.75 3.12 2.83
C ILE A 102 13.78 4.55 2.29
N GLN A 103 14.68 4.84 1.34
CA GLN A 103 14.76 6.15 0.70
C GLN A 103 13.47 6.52 -0.03
N ALA A 104 12.90 5.59 -0.78
CA ALA A 104 11.63 5.79 -1.47
C ALA A 104 10.48 6.11 -0.50
N ARG A 105 10.37 5.35 0.60
CA ARG A 105 9.33 5.58 1.63
C ARG A 105 9.48 6.94 2.29
N THR A 106 10.70 7.36 2.64
CA THR A 106 10.95 8.67 3.24
C THR A 106 10.52 9.79 2.29
N LYS A 107 10.88 9.69 1.00
CA LYS A 107 10.51 10.68 0.00
C LYS A 107 9.00 10.76 -0.23
N MET A 108 8.34 9.61 -0.28
CA MET A 108 6.89 9.51 -0.45
C MET A 108 6.13 10.02 0.78
N ALA A 109 6.61 9.72 1.99
CA ALA A 109 6.00 10.22 3.22
C ALA A 109 6.02 11.74 3.31
N SER A 110 7.11 12.39 2.90
CA SER A 110 7.21 13.86 2.85
C SER A 110 6.20 14.46 1.86
N ARG A 111 6.05 13.87 0.68
CA ARG A 111 5.04 14.28 -0.29
C ARG A 111 3.62 14.11 0.25
N ASP A 112 3.33 12.96 0.84
CA ASP A 112 1.99 12.63 1.34
C ASP A 112 1.61 13.55 2.51
N MET A 113 2.57 13.93 3.34
CA MET A 113 2.37 14.93 4.39
C MET A 113 2.05 16.31 3.80
N ALA A 114 2.81 16.78 2.80
CA ALA A 114 2.55 18.04 2.13
C ALA A 114 1.18 18.06 1.43
N LEU A 115 0.75 16.96 0.83
CA LEU A 115 -0.58 16.83 0.23
C LEU A 115 -1.69 16.87 1.28
N ARG A 116 -1.50 16.22 2.43
CA ARG A 116 -2.46 16.26 3.54
C ARG A 116 -2.60 17.69 4.09
N GLU A 117 -1.50 18.40 4.26
CA GLU A 117 -1.52 19.81 4.68
C GLU A 117 -2.26 20.68 3.66
N ALA A 118 -1.96 20.53 2.37
CA ALA A 118 -2.66 21.28 1.32
C ALA A 118 -4.18 21.00 1.32
N PHE A 119 -4.60 19.76 1.54
CA PHE A 119 -6.01 19.40 1.70
C PHE A 119 -6.62 19.99 2.98
N HIS A 120 -5.85 20.06 4.06
CA HIS A 120 -6.29 20.67 5.31
C HIS A 120 -6.59 22.15 5.14
N TYR A 121 -5.68 22.90 4.47
CA TYR A 121 -5.91 24.31 4.14
C TYR A 121 -7.15 24.53 3.27
N GLN A 122 -7.39 23.66 2.29
CA GLN A 122 -8.61 23.74 1.47
C GLN A 122 -9.88 23.46 2.28
N LEU A 123 -9.81 22.63 3.30
CA LEU A 123 -10.94 22.34 4.18
C LEU A 123 -11.19 23.46 5.19
N GLU A 124 -10.15 24.18 5.63
CA GLU A 124 -10.30 25.30 6.56
C GLU A 124 -11.21 26.41 6.00
N GLU A 125 -11.22 26.63 4.68
CA GLU A 125 -12.14 27.57 4.04
C GLU A 125 -13.62 27.18 4.15
N TYR A 126 -13.90 25.88 4.37
CA TYR A 126 -15.26 25.34 4.51
C TYR A 126 -15.63 25.03 5.96
N ILE A 127 -14.67 25.03 6.89
CA ILE A 127 -14.93 24.79 8.31
C ILE A 127 -15.40 26.13 8.92
N LYS A 128 -16.72 26.26 9.09
CA LYS A 128 -17.25 27.32 9.95
C LYS A 128 -16.88 26.98 11.39
N PRO A 129 -16.38 27.96 12.19
CA PRO A 129 -16.18 27.71 13.61
C PRO A 129 -17.49 27.30 14.25
N LEU A 130 -17.51 26.12 14.86
CA LEU A 130 -18.64 25.65 15.63
C LEU A 130 -18.85 26.58 16.84
N SER A 131 -20.08 26.92 17.13
CA SER A 131 -20.41 27.54 18.41
C SER A 131 -20.06 26.59 19.56
N GLY A 132 -19.83 27.10 20.77
CA GLY A 132 -19.52 26.26 21.93
C GLY A 132 -20.57 25.16 22.16
N GLU A 133 -21.84 25.46 21.92
CA GLU A 133 -22.94 24.47 22.05
C GLU A 133 -22.90 23.38 20.97
N GLU A 134 -22.55 23.74 19.73
CA GLU A 134 -22.40 22.78 18.64
C GLU A 134 -21.16 21.91 18.84
N TYR A 135 -20.09 22.46 19.42
CA TYR A 135 -18.88 21.72 19.77
C TYR A 135 -19.15 20.71 20.89
N GLU A 136 -19.90 21.10 21.95
CA GLU A 136 -20.29 20.19 23.02
C GLU A 136 -21.21 19.06 22.54
N LYS A 137 -22.17 19.35 21.63
CA LYS A 137 -23.00 18.35 20.98
C LYS A 137 -22.17 17.38 20.12
N PHE A 138 -21.17 17.90 19.39
CA PHE A 138 -20.26 17.08 18.60
C PHE A 138 -19.42 16.15 19.48
N LEU A 139 -18.88 16.65 20.59
CA LEU A 139 -18.12 15.84 21.55
C LEU A 139 -19.00 14.79 22.24
N GLY A 140 -20.24 15.12 22.61
CA GLY A 140 -21.18 14.18 23.19
C GLY A 140 -21.54 13.06 22.21
N ALA A 141 -21.87 13.39 20.97
CA ALA A 141 -22.18 12.40 19.94
C ALA A 141 -20.98 11.50 19.60
N ALA A 142 -19.76 12.07 19.53
CA ALA A 142 -18.53 11.29 19.30
C ALA A 142 -18.20 10.39 20.50
N GLY A 143 -18.47 10.85 21.73
CA GLY A 143 -18.30 10.06 22.96
C GLY A 143 -19.24 8.86 23.00
N ASP A 144 -20.52 9.07 22.72
CA ASP A 144 -21.55 8.02 22.68
C ASP A 144 -21.25 6.97 21.61
N GLU A 145 -20.77 7.39 20.44
CA GLU A 145 -20.40 6.49 19.35
C GLU A 145 -19.14 5.68 19.68
N LEU A 146 -18.16 6.30 20.36
CA LEU A 146 -16.96 5.63 20.84
C LEU A 146 -17.28 4.60 21.93
N GLU A 147 -18.14 4.96 22.92
CA GLU A 147 -18.59 4.03 23.96
C GLU A 147 -19.33 2.83 23.37
N LYS A 148 -20.18 3.06 22.38
CA LYS A 148 -20.89 2.01 21.67
C LYS A 148 -19.93 1.08 20.92
N LEU A 149 -18.96 1.64 20.19
CA LEU A 149 -17.91 0.89 19.49
C LEU A 149 -17.05 0.08 20.48
N MET A 150 -16.69 0.65 21.63
CA MET A 150 -15.94 -0.06 22.66
C MET A 150 -16.75 -1.20 23.29
N ALA A 151 -18.05 -1.01 23.50
CA ALA A 151 -18.94 -2.05 24.04
C ALA A 151 -19.11 -3.21 23.04
N GLU A 152 -19.30 -2.90 21.75
CA GLU A 152 -19.45 -3.90 20.68
C GLU A 152 -18.16 -4.70 20.44
N ASN A 153 -16.99 -4.10 20.68
CA ASN A 153 -15.68 -4.73 20.45
C ASN A 153 -14.96 -5.17 21.73
N LYS A 154 -15.66 -5.23 22.85
CA LYS A 154 -15.09 -5.56 24.16
C LYS A 154 -14.32 -6.90 24.17
N ASP A 155 -14.83 -7.90 23.45
CA ASP A 155 -14.19 -9.21 23.36
C ASP A 155 -12.90 -9.18 22.51
N VAL A 156 -12.84 -8.33 21.50
CA VAL A 156 -11.65 -8.12 20.67
C VAL A 156 -10.56 -7.40 21.47
N LEU A 157 -10.94 -6.35 22.22
CA LEU A 157 -10.04 -5.61 23.09
C LEU A 157 -9.48 -6.47 24.23
N ARG A 158 -10.28 -7.41 24.78
CA ARG A 158 -9.81 -8.35 25.79
C ARG A 158 -8.76 -9.31 25.24
N ARG A 159 -8.98 -9.88 24.04
CA ARG A 159 -8.00 -10.78 23.37
C ARG A 159 -6.68 -10.08 23.06
N LEU A 160 -6.71 -8.81 22.69
CA LEU A 160 -5.49 -8.02 22.45
C LEU A 160 -4.67 -7.80 23.73
N LYS A 161 -5.34 -7.64 24.88
CA LYS A 161 -4.66 -7.51 26.17
C LYS A 161 -4.09 -8.84 26.71
N GLU A 162 -4.68 -9.96 26.35
CA GLU A 162 -4.24 -11.30 26.79
C GLU A 162 -3.10 -11.84 25.90
N SER A 163 -2.75 -11.16 24.80
CA SER A 163 -1.69 -11.54 23.86
C SER A 163 -0.36 -10.77 24.06
N GLU A 164 -0.25 -9.90 25.04
CA GLU A 164 0.99 -9.27 25.54
C GLU A 164 1.52 -10.04 26.76
#